data_84f3cb8dd54ea6aa03a83ea4722d46de
#
_entry.id   84f3cb8dd54ea6aa03a83ea4722d46de
#
_cell.length_a   1.000
_cell.length_b   1.000
_cell.length_c   1.000
_cell.angle_alpha   90.00
_cell.angle_beta   90.00
_cell.angle_gamma   90.00
#
_symmetry.space_group_name_H-M   'P 1'
#
loop_
_entity.id
_entity.type
_entity.pdbx_description
1 polymer ?
#
loop_
_entity_poly.entity_id
_entity_poly.type
_entity_poly.pdbx_seq_one_letter_code
_entity_poly.pdbx_strand_id
1 'polypeptide(L)'
;MLKFDKRIESLDDYVKAYDDHKDSQNYFYTELEKCYTIVEEFIKRNNRILEGGMAIDFALKSKKSFLYSKNKIDYDFLSPEFHKDAYDLGGILAKQFDDISIIGALHANTMRVRYKFIPVADISYVPLLLYNKIKTINYQGFRLVHPHVQMIDQMKSIIYMAENPPRETFLSDRISKDIKRFCMLADFYPIKNIKLPKMVKKTIPLKWLKNNCLGGVAAGAYWSKKLDLKTGLEFSIDGDMAAFELPENEKITIYSDEPDKLLNMIKPTEKKTYRSLLNKIPERIEFVVDGQVIEILSSHTFLL
;
A
#
# COMPACT_ATOMS: atom_id res chain seq x y z
N MET A 1 25.20 31.63 4.97
CA MET A 1 24.56 31.81 6.30
C MET A 1 23.14 32.29 6.04
N LEU A 2 22.14 31.40 6.18
CA LEU A 2 20.72 31.74 6.00
C LEU A 2 20.32 32.75 7.07
N LYS A 3 19.87 33.93 6.66
CA LYS A 3 19.27 34.89 7.60
C LYS A 3 17.92 34.35 8.02
N PHE A 4 17.76 34.08 9.30
CA PHE A 4 16.47 33.70 9.89
C PHE A 4 15.46 34.84 9.64
N ASP A 5 14.43 34.54 8.87
CA ASP A 5 13.31 35.47 8.68
C ASP A 5 12.38 35.34 9.86
N LYS A 6 12.25 36.41 10.64
CA LYS A 6 11.37 36.47 11.84
C LYS A 6 9.87 36.25 11.54
N ARG A 7 9.50 36.15 10.27
CA ARG A 7 8.13 35.89 9.81
C ARG A 7 7.80 34.39 9.71
N ILE A 8 8.80 33.51 9.89
CA ILE A 8 8.58 32.06 9.89
C ILE A 8 8.04 31.68 11.27
N GLU A 9 6.74 31.40 11.34
CA GLU A 9 6.05 31.11 12.60
C GLU A 9 6.04 29.59 12.94
N SER A 10 6.35 28.75 11.96
CA SER A 10 6.35 27.29 12.16
C SER A 10 7.53 26.59 11.53
N LEU A 11 7.86 25.39 12.00
CA LEU A 11 8.87 24.52 11.41
C LEU A 11 8.50 24.15 9.94
N ASP A 12 7.21 24.02 9.68
CA ASP A 12 6.69 23.69 8.34
C ASP A 12 6.94 24.82 7.34
N ASP A 13 6.78 26.08 7.76
CA ASP A 13 7.13 27.24 6.93
C ASP A 13 8.62 27.31 6.65
N TYR A 14 9.46 26.94 7.62
CA TYR A 14 10.91 26.88 7.43
C TYR A 14 11.30 25.77 6.46
N VAL A 15 10.72 24.57 6.60
CA VAL A 15 10.96 23.45 5.68
C VAL A 15 10.51 23.81 4.27
N LYS A 16 9.35 24.43 4.13
CA LYS A 16 8.84 24.90 2.83
C LYS A 16 9.72 25.99 2.23
N ALA A 17 10.16 26.98 3.01
CA ALA A 17 11.07 28.01 2.55
C ALA A 17 12.45 27.45 2.17
N TYR A 18 12.94 26.42 2.87
CA TYR A 18 14.16 25.70 2.54
C TYR A 18 14.02 24.92 1.23
N ASP A 19 12.90 24.21 1.06
CA ASP A 19 12.59 23.48 -0.16
C ASP A 19 12.42 24.43 -1.36
N ASP A 20 11.71 25.55 -1.19
CA ASP A 20 11.57 26.59 -2.21
C ASP A 20 12.92 27.23 -2.58
N HIS A 21 13.82 27.43 -1.62
CA HIS A 21 15.18 27.93 -1.87
C HIS A 21 16.03 26.89 -2.60
N LYS A 22 15.94 25.63 -2.22
CA LYS A 22 16.60 24.51 -2.90
C LYS A 22 16.08 24.37 -4.33
N ASP A 23 14.79 24.58 -4.55
CA ASP A 23 14.13 24.58 -5.86
C ASP A 23 14.58 25.75 -6.75
N SER A 24 15.09 26.83 -6.21
CA SER A 24 15.57 28.00 -6.97
C SER A 24 16.97 27.85 -7.58
N GLN A 25 17.69 26.76 -7.30
CA GLN A 25 19.03 26.53 -7.87
C GLN A 25 18.94 25.86 -9.26
N ASN A 26 18.62 26.64 -10.27
CA ASN A 26 18.34 26.24 -11.66
C ASN A 26 19.32 25.23 -12.30
N TYR A 27 20.61 25.24 -11.97
CA TYR A 27 21.62 24.36 -12.60
C TYR A 27 21.39 22.88 -12.21
N PHE A 28 21.12 22.65 -10.96
CA PHE A 28 20.92 21.30 -10.42
C PHE A 28 19.67 20.61 -11.01
N TYR A 29 18.61 21.38 -11.24
CA TYR A 29 17.38 20.86 -11.87
C TYR A 29 17.59 20.43 -13.30
N THR A 30 18.38 21.16 -14.07
CA THR A 30 18.67 20.81 -15.47
C THR A 30 19.42 19.48 -15.59
N GLU A 31 20.35 19.21 -14.67
CA GLU A 31 21.06 17.92 -14.65
C GLU A 31 20.12 16.78 -14.18
N LEU A 32 19.30 17.03 -13.19
CA LEU A 32 18.33 16.07 -12.68
C LEU A 32 17.28 15.70 -13.74
N GLU A 33 16.80 16.68 -14.55
CA GLU A 33 15.91 16.42 -15.67
C GLU A 33 16.55 15.51 -16.73
N LYS A 34 17.84 15.69 -17.01
CA LYS A 34 18.59 14.79 -17.90
C LYS A 34 18.67 13.36 -17.32
N CYS A 35 18.92 13.24 -16.01
CA CYS A 35 18.89 11.94 -15.34
C CYS A 35 17.53 11.27 -15.52
N TYR A 36 16.44 12.00 -15.29
CA TYR A 36 15.08 11.48 -15.44
C TYR A 36 14.78 11.05 -16.88
N THR A 37 15.23 11.80 -17.87
CA THR A 37 15.11 11.40 -19.28
C THR A 37 15.76 10.04 -19.54
N ILE A 38 16.95 9.79 -19.00
CA ILE A 38 17.63 8.51 -19.13
C ILE A 38 16.87 7.39 -18.41
N VAL A 39 16.32 7.67 -17.23
CA VAL A 39 15.49 6.71 -16.48
C VAL A 39 14.24 6.34 -17.27
N GLU A 40 13.56 7.32 -17.85
CA GLU A 40 12.38 7.09 -18.70
C GLU A 40 12.70 6.20 -19.92
N GLU A 41 13.79 6.54 -20.63
CA GLU A 41 14.24 5.73 -21.77
C GLU A 41 14.59 4.30 -21.36
N PHE A 42 15.24 4.14 -20.22
CA PHE A 42 15.55 2.82 -19.66
C PHE A 42 14.29 2.01 -19.38
N ILE A 43 13.30 2.60 -18.71
CA ILE A 43 12.01 1.97 -18.36
C ILE A 43 11.29 1.53 -19.63
N LYS A 44 11.19 2.41 -20.63
CA LYS A 44 10.52 2.15 -21.92
C LYS A 44 11.24 1.06 -22.71
N ARG A 45 12.56 1.19 -22.88
CA ARG A 45 13.37 0.25 -23.65
C ARG A 45 13.33 -1.17 -23.09
N ASN A 46 13.38 -1.30 -21.76
CA ASN A 46 13.34 -2.60 -21.08
C ASN A 46 11.91 -3.07 -20.78
N ASN A 47 10.89 -2.33 -21.25
CA ASN A 47 9.47 -2.64 -21.05
C ASN A 47 9.13 -2.88 -19.57
N ARG A 48 9.72 -2.07 -18.67
CA ARG A 48 9.46 -2.18 -17.23
C ARG A 48 8.12 -1.57 -16.87
N ILE A 49 7.53 -2.06 -15.78
CA ILE A 49 6.21 -1.62 -15.32
C ILE A 49 6.41 -0.51 -14.30
N LEU A 50 5.99 0.70 -14.64
CA LEU A 50 6.01 1.85 -13.75
C LEU A 50 4.92 1.70 -12.68
N GLU A 51 5.27 1.97 -11.42
CA GLU A 51 4.37 1.96 -10.26
C GLU A 51 4.48 3.28 -9.47
N GLY A 52 3.82 3.35 -8.33
CA GLY A 52 3.96 4.48 -7.41
C GLY A 52 3.41 5.79 -7.93
N GLY A 53 4.00 6.90 -7.44
CA GLY A 53 3.49 8.24 -7.67
C GLY A 53 3.43 8.64 -9.13
N MET A 54 4.48 8.35 -9.91
CA MET A 54 4.53 8.71 -11.33
C MET A 54 3.57 7.89 -12.18
N ALA A 55 3.36 6.61 -11.88
CA ALA A 55 2.37 5.81 -12.58
C ALA A 55 0.94 6.31 -12.32
N ILE A 56 0.65 6.77 -11.10
CA ILE A 56 -0.62 7.41 -10.76
C ILE A 56 -0.77 8.72 -11.53
N ASP A 57 0.24 9.58 -11.54
CA ASP A 57 0.21 10.85 -12.25
C ASP A 57 -0.02 10.66 -13.76
N PHE A 58 0.68 9.71 -14.39
CA PHE A 58 0.50 9.38 -15.79
C PHE A 58 -0.89 8.78 -16.09
N ALA A 59 -1.40 7.94 -15.21
CA ALA A 59 -2.76 7.44 -15.32
C ALA A 59 -3.79 8.59 -15.26
N LEU A 60 -3.61 9.54 -14.33
CA LEU A 60 -4.47 10.72 -14.23
C LEU A 60 -4.31 11.66 -15.44
N LYS A 61 -3.09 11.86 -15.95
CA LYS A 61 -2.83 12.65 -17.16
C LYS A 61 -3.54 12.08 -18.39
N SER A 62 -3.69 10.77 -18.49
CA SER A 62 -4.51 10.14 -19.53
C SER A 62 -6.00 10.51 -19.45
N LYS A 63 -6.45 11.01 -18.31
CA LYS A 63 -7.82 11.51 -18.02
C LYS A 63 -7.88 13.04 -17.92
N LYS A 64 -6.84 13.75 -18.37
CA LYS A 64 -6.72 15.22 -18.31
C LYS A 64 -6.70 15.77 -16.88
N SER A 65 -6.23 14.99 -15.92
CA SER A 65 -5.96 15.38 -14.54
C SER A 65 -4.49 15.15 -14.22
N PHE A 66 -4.00 15.56 -13.04
CA PHE A 66 -2.62 15.37 -12.64
C PHE A 66 -2.52 15.26 -11.12
N LEU A 67 -1.53 14.52 -10.65
CA LEU A 67 -1.19 14.43 -9.23
C LEU A 67 -0.20 15.52 -8.83
N TYR A 68 0.77 15.79 -9.70
CA TYR A 68 1.85 16.73 -9.46
C TYR A 68 1.74 17.96 -10.35
N SER A 69 1.77 19.16 -9.77
CA SER A 69 1.75 20.42 -10.48
C SER A 69 3.12 20.80 -11.08
N LYS A 70 4.18 20.28 -10.50
CA LYS A 70 5.57 20.40 -11.00
C LYS A 70 6.15 18.99 -11.11
N ASN A 71 7.17 18.82 -11.96
CA ASN A 71 7.86 17.55 -12.14
C ASN A 71 8.64 17.18 -10.86
N LYS A 72 7.94 16.62 -9.87
CA LYS A 72 8.56 15.97 -8.74
C LYS A 72 8.66 14.51 -9.09
N ILE A 73 9.83 14.03 -9.46
CA ILE A 73 9.97 12.77 -10.17
C ILE A 73 10.98 11.90 -9.41
N ASP A 74 10.47 10.94 -8.68
CA ASP A 74 11.12 9.68 -8.42
C ASP A 74 10.39 8.60 -9.23
N TYR A 75 11.12 7.83 -10.00
CA TYR A 75 10.55 6.75 -10.80
C TYR A 75 10.58 5.45 -10.01
N ASP A 76 9.41 4.98 -9.60
CA ASP A 76 9.26 3.64 -9.01
C ASP A 76 8.86 2.67 -10.11
N PHE A 77 9.60 1.57 -10.31
CA PHE A 77 9.23 0.56 -11.27
C PHE A 77 9.53 -0.87 -10.84
N LEU A 78 8.73 -1.79 -11.35
CA LEU A 78 8.82 -3.22 -11.06
C LEU A 78 9.76 -3.91 -12.04
N SER A 79 10.56 -4.83 -11.53
CA SER A 79 11.43 -5.67 -12.35
C SER A 79 11.60 -7.08 -11.76
N PRO A 80 11.60 -8.13 -12.61
CA PRO A 80 12.02 -9.46 -12.19
C PRO A 80 13.54 -9.60 -12.06
N GLU A 81 14.30 -8.62 -12.58
CA GLU A 81 15.78 -8.59 -12.57
C GLU A 81 16.31 -7.32 -11.89
N PHE A 82 15.68 -6.91 -10.82
CA PHE A 82 15.85 -5.61 -10.18
C PHE A 82 17.31 -5.23 -9.85
N HIS A 83 18.13 -6.18 -9.41
CA HIS A 83 19.56 -5.93 -9.19
C HIS A 83 20.26 -5.56 -10.50
N LYS A 84 20.05 -6.40 -11.54
CA LYS A 84 20.64 -6.16 -12.85
C LYS A 84 20.21 -4.80 -13.42
N ASP A 85 18.91 -4.49 -13.35
CA ASP A 85 18.38 -3.21 -13.83
C ASP A 85 18.97 -2.02 -13.07
N ALA A 86 19.17 -2.13 -11.75
CA ALA A 86 19.77 -1.07 -10.96
C ALA A 86 21.22 -0.79 -11.37
N TYR A 87 22.00 -1.83 -11.56
CA TYR A 87 23.40 -1.68 -12.00
C TYR A 87 23.51 -1.23 -13.45
N ASP A 88 22.67 -1.74 -14.35
CA ASP A 88 22.64 -1.31 -15.75
C ASP A 88 22.25 0.18 -15.87
N LEU A 89 21.18 0.59 -15.16
CA LEU A 89 20.76 2.01 -15.13
C LEU A 89 21.83 2.90 -14.53
N GLY A 90 22.39 2.51 -13.38
CA GLY A 90 23.46 3.26 -12.73
C GLY A 90 24.69 3.36 -13.61
N GLY A 91 25.07 2.31 -14.33
CA GLY A 91 26.17 2.31 -15.28
C GLY A 91 25.93 3.22 -16.51
N ILE A 92 24.66 3.35 -16.95
CA ILE A 92 24.30 4.30 -18.03
C ILE A 92 24.41 5.74 -17.53
N LEU A 93 23.88 6.02 -16.33
CA LEU A 93 23.96 7.35 -15.73
C LEU A 93 25.40 7.78 -15.43
N ALA A 94 26.23 6.87 -14.91
CA ALA A 94 27.64 7.14 -14.57
C ALA A 94 28.53 7.49 -15.78
N LYS A 95 28.05 7.25 -17.01
CA LYS A 95 28.76 7.71 -18.22
C LYS A 95 28.59 9.21 -18.49
N GLN A 96 27.61 9.85 -17.87
CA GLN A 96 27.26 11.26 -18.14
C GLN A 96 27.26 12.10 -16.87
N PHE A 97 27.18 11.47 -15.69
CA PHE A 97 27.07 12.18 -14.41
C PHE A 97 28.04 11.58 -13.40
N ASP A 98 28.68 12.44 -12.63
CA ASP A 98 29.43 12.05 -11.43
C ASP A 98 28.44 11.78 -10.28
N ASP A 99 28.92 11.18 -9.18
CA ASP A 99 28.14 10.96 -7.95
C ASP A 99 26.87 10.09 -8.11
N ILE A 100 26.91 9.12 -9.01
CA ILE A 100 25.89 8.07 -9.08
C ILE A 100 26.12 7.04 -7.99
N SER A 101 25.09 6.70 -7.23
CA SER A 101 25.14 5.64 -6.24
C SER A 101 23.97 4.67 -6.35
N ILE A 102 24.26 3.40 -6.12
CA ILE A 102 23.27 2.30 -6.13
C ILE A 102 23.29 1.68 -4.75
N ILE A 103 22.15 1.67 -4.08
CA ILE A 103 22.01 1.16 -2.72
C ILE A 103 20.75 0.34 -2.56
N GLY A 104 20.68 -0.49 -1.52
CA GLY A 104 19.40 -1.03 -1.07
C GLY A 104 18.48 0.08 -0.54
N ALA A 105 17.22 0.08 -0.94
CA ALA A 105 16.24 1.01 -0.41
C ALA A 105 15.76 0.58 0.99
N LEU A 106 14.94 1.42 1.63
CA LEU A 106 14.36 1.10 2.94
C LEU A 106 13.42 -0.12 2.86
N HIS A 107 12.73 -0.26 1.74
CA HIS A 107 11.84 -1.40 1.51
C HIS A 107 12.65 -2.63 1.09
N ALA A 108 12.33 -3.77 1.68
CA ALA A 108 12.93 -5.05 1.30
C ALA A 108 12.73 -5.30 -0.22
N ASN A 109 13.74 -5.89 -0.85
CA ASN A 109 13.73 -6.22 -2.28
C ASN A 109 13.56 -5.00 -3.21
N THR A 110 14.07 -3.84 -2.80
CA THR A 110 14.10 -2.62 -3.63
C THR A 110 15.52 -2.09 -3.69
N MET A 111 15.99 -1.82 -4.91
CA MET A 111 17.24 -1.11 -5.18
C MET A 111 16.95 0.34 -5.55
N ARG A 112 17.76 1.25 -5.05
CA ARG A 112 17.67 2.68 -5.29
C ARG A 112 18.86 3.18 -6.06
N VAL A 113 18.61 3.87 -7.16
CA VAL A 113 19.62 4.62 -7.90
C VAL A 113 19.49 6.11 -7.55
N ARG A 114 20.63 6.75 -7.23
CA ARG A 114 20.67 8.14 -6.82
C ARG A 114 21.69 8.92 -7.63
N TYR A 115 21.39 10.17 -7.89
CA TYR A 115 22.30 11.18 -8.36
C TYR A 115 22.50 12.24 -7.26
N LYS A 116 23.74 12.49 -6.84
CA LYS A 116 24.07 13.42 -5.75
C LYS A 116 23.16 13.25 -4.52
N PHE A 117 23.00 11.99 -4.06
CA PHE A 117 22.14 11.58 -2.96
C PHE A 117 20.62 11.70 -3.18
N ILE A 118 20.17 12.25 -4.31
CA ILE A 118 18.75 12.35 -4.66
C ILE A 118 18.32 11.04 -5.36
N PRO A 119 17.26 10.38 -4.89
CA PRO A 119 16.67 9.26 -5.60
C PRO A 119 16.22 9.67 -7.00
N VAL A 120 16.62 8.93 -8.02
CA VAL A 120 16.14 9.07 -9.39
C VAL A 120 15.32 7.88 -9.84
N ALA A 121 15.56 6.71 -9.25
CA ALA A 121 14.75 5.53 -9.47
C ALA A 121 14.79 4.58 -8.26
N ASP A 122 13.63 4.00 -7.93
CA ASP A 122 13.47 2.86 -7.03
C ASP A 122 12.98 1.66 -7.85
N ILE A 123 13.68 0.54 -7.75
CA ILE A 123 13.45 -0.65 -8.55
C ILE A 123 13.06 -1.79 -7.63
N SER A 124 11.79 -2.17 -7.67
CA SER A 124 11.22 -3.19 -6.79
C SER A 124 11.17 -4.54 -7.48
N TYR A 125 11.58 -5.58 -6.76
CA TYR A 125 11.54 -6.95 -7.25
C TYR A 125 10.13 -7.50 -7.30
N VAL A 126 9.79 -8.10 -8.44
CA VAL A 126 8.60 -8.94 -8.58
C VAL A 126 8.95 -10.24 -9.29
N PRO A 127 8.61 -11.41 -8.73
CA PRO A 127 8.83 -12.69 -9.41
C PRO A 127 8.25 -12.70 -10.82
N LEU A 128 8.98 -13.23 -11.79
CA LEU A 128 8.61 -13.22 -13.22
C LEU A 128 7.19 -13.72 -13.48
N LEU A 129 6.74 -14.76 -12.77
CA LEU A 129 5.39 -15.31 -12.90
C LEU A 129 4.30 -14.29 -12.52
N LEU A 130 4.56 -13.49 -11.48
CA LEU A 130 3.66 -12.42 -11.05
C LEU A 130 3.79 -11.21 -11.97
N TYR A 131 5.01 -10.83 -12.32
CA TYR A 131 5.30 -9.71 -13.23
C TYR A 131 4.50 -9.81 -14.52
N ASN A 132 4.44 -11.02 -15.13
CA ASN A 132 3.69 -11.28 -16.36
C ASN A 132 2.16 -11.23 -16.17
N LYS A 133 1.67 -11.31 -14.94
CA LYS A 133 0.23 -11.26 -14.60
C LYS A 133 -0.23 -9.90 -14.11
N ILE A 134 0.68 -8.97 -13.85
CA ILE A 134 0.32 -7.62 -13.41
C ILE A 134 -0.53 -6.95 -14.47
N LYS A 135 -1.73 -6.53 -14.08
CA LYS A 135 -2.60 -5.75 -14.92
C LYS A 135 -1.99 -4.37 -15.16
N THR A 136 -1.88 -3.97 -16.43
CA THR A 136 -1.25 -2.69 -16.79
C THR A 136 -2.15 -1.91 -17.75
N ILE A 137 -1.91 -0.59 -17.81
CA ILE A 137 -2.37 0.31 -18.87
C ILE A 137 -1.15 0.94 -19.53
N ASN A 138 -1.30 1.43 -20.75
CA ASN A 138 -0.23 2.10 -21.48
C ASN A 138 -0.49 3.61 -21.56
N TYR A 139 0.56 4.40 -21.38
CA TYR A 139 0.54 5.85 -21.56
C TYR A 139 1.89 6.34 -22.03
N GLN A 140 1.96 7.04 -23.18
CA GLN A 140 3.19 7.63 -23.76
C GLN A 140 4.40 6.66 -23.80
N GLY A 141 4.15 5.39 -24.13
CA GLY A 141 5.19 4.37 -24.22
C GLY A 141 5.55 3.69 -22.90
N PHE A 142 4.98 4.13 -21.78
CA PHE A 142 5.12 3.45 -20.49
C PHE A 142 4.04 2.38 -20.29
N ARG A 143 4.43 1.27 -19.67
CA ARG A 143 3.50 0.33 -19.03
C ARG A 143 3.32 0.76 -17.58
N LEU A 144 2.11 1.13 -17.20
CA LEU A 144 1.78 1.55 -15.84
C LEU A 144 1.04 0.44 -15.13
N VAL A 145 1.30 0.22 -13.86
CA VAL A 145 0.43 -0.62 -13.02
C VAL A 145 -1.00 -0.09 -13.14
N HIS A 146 -1.96 -0.99 -13.37
CA HIS A 146 -3.37 -0.60 -13.53
C HIS A 146 -3.88 0.19 -12.33
N PRO A 147 -4.61 1.31 -12.51
CA PRO A 147 -5.09 2.16 -11.42
C PRO A 147 -5.80 1.41 -10.28
N HIS A 148 -6.63 0.41 -10.60
CA HIS A 148 -7.30 -0.40 -9.57
C HIS A 148 -6.31 -1.22 -8.71
N VAL A 149 -5.20 -1.69 -9.28
CA VAL A 149 -4.15 -2.38 -8.50
C VAL A 149 -3.44 -1.38 -7.60
N GLN A 150 -3.15 -0.17 -8.10
CA GLN A 150 -2.56 0.90 -7.29
C GLN A 150 -3.49 1.37 -6.17
N MET A 151 -4.82 1.41 -6.40
CA MET A 151 -5.80 1.70 -5.34
C MET A 151 -5.73 0.66 -4.21
N ILE A 152 -5.59 -0.64 -4.56
CA ILE A 152 -5.44 -1.71 -3.56
C ILE A 152 -4.15 -1.50 -2.76
N ASP A 153 -3.05 -1.14 -3.43
CA ASP A 153 -1.77 -0.90 -2.78
C ASP A 153 -1.81 0.32 -1.84
N GLN A 154 -2.44 1.42 -2.26
CA GLN A 154 -2.67 2.57 -1.37
C GLN A 154 -3.51 2.18 -0.14
N MET A 155 -4.59 1.40 -0.33
CA MET A 155 -5.40 0.91 0.79
C MET A 155 -4.61 -0.01 1.72
N LYS A 156 -3.77 -0.89 1.16
CA LYS A 156 -2.87 -1.74 1.93
C LYS A 156 -1.91 -0.90 2.78
N SER A 157 -1.30 0.11 2.21
CA SER A 157 -0.40 1.04 2.92
C SER A 157 -1.09 1.76 4.09
N ILE A 158 -2.37 2.10 3.94
CA ILE A 158 -3.17 2.75 4.99
C ILE A 158 -3.56 1.76 6.10
N ILE A 159 -3.93 0.53 5.74
CA ILE A 159 -4.45 -0.46 6.69
C ILE A 159 -3.30 -1.13 7.46
N TYR A 160 -2.21 -1.47 6.79
CA TYR A 160 -1.07 -2.19 7.35
C TYR A 160 0.12 -1.27 7.61
N MET A 161 -0.11 -0.23 8.39
CA MET A 161 0.93 0.76 8.74
C MET A 161 2.17 0.13 9.38
N ALA A 162 2.01 -0.98 10.11
CA ALA A 162 3.12 -1.68 10.76
C ALA A 162 4.07 -2.39 9.78
N GLU A 163 3.59 -2.82 8.61
CA GLU A 163 4.45 -3.45 7.58
C GLU A 163 5.33 -2.44 6.84
N ASN A 164 4.98 -1.18 6.94
CA ASN A 164 5.66 -0.09 6.27
C ASN A 164 5.79 1.08 7.27
N PRO A 165 6.54 0.87 8.38
CA PRO A 165 6.59 1.84 9.46
C PRO A 165 7.19 3.14 8.92
N PRO A 166 6.41 4.21 8.86
CA PRO A 166 6.98 5.52 8.64
C PRO A 166 7.86 5.82 9.85
N ARG A 167 8.96 6.49 9.63
CA ARG A 167 9.67 7.13 10.72
C ARG A 167 8.67 8.06 11.41
N GLU A 168 8.64 8.03 12.73
CA GLU A 168 7.61 8.57 13.62
C GLU A 168 7.09 9.98 13.27
N THR A 169 7.90 10.80 12.62
CA THR A 169 7.57 12.21 12.28
C THR A 169 6.79 12.41 10.97
N PHE A 170 6.59 11.37 10.13
CA PHE A 170 6.00 11.54 8.79
C PHE A 170 4.75 10.70 8.54
N LEU A 171 4.16 10.12 9.58
CA LEU A 171 3.03 9.20 9.44
C LEU A 171 1.80 9.90 8.86
N SER A 172 1.46 11.08 9.37
CA SER A 172 0.30 11.85 8.95
C SER A 172 0.38 12.25 7.48
N ASP A 173 1.53 12.74 7.02
CA ASP A 173 1.74 13.21 5.65
C ASP A 173 1.70 12.06 4.66
N ARG A 174 2.26 10.90 5.03
CA ARG A 174 2.20 9.70 4.19
C ARG A 174 0.79 9.20 4.03
N ILE A 175 0.05 9.05 5.13
CA ILE A 175 -1.36 8.61 5.10
C ILE A 175 -2.21 9.59 4.30
N SER A 176 -2.08 10.88 4.56
CA SER A 176 -2.80 11.93 3.83
C SER A 176 -2.53 11.88 2.33
N LYS A 177 -1.26 11.69 1.95
CA LYS A 177 -0.84 11.52 0.56
C LYS A 177 -1.47 10.28 -0.09
N ASP A 178 -1.47 9.14 0.60
CA ASP A 178 -1.98 7.89 0.06
C ASP A 178 -3.51 7.90 -0.02
N ILE A 179 -4.20 8.51 0.95
CA ILE A 179 -5.65 8.77 0.87
C ILE A 179 -5.99 9.66 -0.34
N LYS A 180 -5.26 10.76 -0.52
CA LYS A 180 -5.46 11.66 -1.66
C LYS A 180 -5.29 10.93 -3.00
N ARG A 181 -4.23 10.13 -3.14
CA ARG A 181 -3.98 9.33 -4.34
C ARG A 181 -5.11 8.33 -4.60
N PHE A 182 -5.55 7.63 -3.55
CA PHE A 182 -6.68 6.70 -3.62
C PHE A 182 -7.95 7.40 -4.10
N CYS A 183 -8.34 8.52 -3.48
CA CYS A 183 -9.54 9.28 -3.85
C CYS A 183 -9.48 9.73 -5.31
N MET A 184 -8.35 10.31 -5.74
CA MET A 184 -8.19 10.74 -7.13
C MET A 184 -8.30 9.57 -8.11
N LEU A 185 -7.69 8.43 -7.79
CA LEU A 185 -7.84 7.24 -8.64
C LEU A 185 -9.28 6.74 -8.67
N ALA A 186 -9.99 6.74 -7.54
CA ALA A 186 -11.38 6.31 -7.46
C ALA A 186 -12.31 7.20 -8.31
N ASP A 187 -12.07 8.51 -8.34
CA ASP A 187 -12.84 9.47 -9.12
C ASP A 187 -12.66 9.24 -10.63
N PHE A 188 -11.43 9.06 -11.10
CA PHE A 188 -11.13 8.92 -12.52
C PHE A 188 -11.18 7.48 -13.06
N TYR A 189 -11.04 6.50 -12.19
CA TYR A 189 -11.11 5.07 -12.48
C TYR A 189 -12.09 4.37 -11.54
N PRO A 190 -13.38 4.77 -11.54
CA PRO A 190 -14.36 4.16 -10.65
C PRO A 190 -14.48 2.67 -10.93
N ILE A 191 -14.57 1.89 -9.86
CA ILE A 191 -14.86 0.46 -9.94
C ILE A 191 -16.35 0.33 -10.27
N LYS A 192 -16.64 0.01 -11.54
CA LYS A 192 -18.01 -0.16 -12.02
C LYS A 192 -18.36 -1.64 -12.09
N ASN A 193 -19.64 -1.96 -11.90
CA ASN A 193 -20.18 -3.31 -12.09
C ASN A 193 -19.54 -4.39 -11.21
N ILE A 194 -19.26 -4.07 -9.95
CA ILE A 194 -18.99 -5.11 -8.98
C ILE A 194 -20.30 -5.90 -8.85
N LYS A 195 -20.32 -7.14 -9.35
CA LYS A 195 -21.33 -8.10 -8.91
C LYS A 195 -21.05 -8.30 -7.43
N LEU A 196 -21.87 -7.72 -6.60
CA LEU A 196 -21.83 -7.99 -5.16
C LEU A 196 -21.99 -9.50 -5.01
N PRO A 197 -21.14 -10.16 -4.25
CA PRO A 197 -21.32 -11.56 -3.94
C PRO A 197 -22.68 -11.73 -3.22
N LYS A 198 -23.24 -12.94 -3.31
CA LYS A 198 -24.45 -13.26 -2.53
C LYS A 198 -24.14 -13.01 -1.06
N MET A 199 -24.96 -12.16 -0.46
CA MET A 199 -24.88 -11.87 0.97
C MET A 199 -25.63 -12.95 1.74
N VAL A 200 -25.08 -13.38 2.85
CA VAL A 200 -25.69 -14.37 3.76
C VAL A 200 -25.56 -13.92 5.20
N LYS A 201 -26.59 -14.24 6.00
CA LYS A 201 -26.54 -13.99 7.44
C LYS A 201 -25.62 -15.01 8.11
N LYS A 202 -24.63 -14.52 8.85
CA LYS A 202 -23.70 -15.31 9.67
C LYS A 202 -23.81 -14.84 11.12
N THR A 203 -23.74 -15.79 12.05
CA THR A 203 -23.93 -15.49 13.48
C THR A 203 -22.85 -16.16 14.32
N ILE A 204 -22.40 -15.47 15.36
CA ILE A 204 -21.53 -16.03 16.40
C ILE A 204 -22.00 -15.59 17.79
N PRO A 205 -21.80 -16.40 18.83
CA PRO A 205 -22.10 -16.02 20.20
C PRO A 205 -21.28 -14.78 20.63
N LEU A 206 -21.92 -13.79 21.23
CA LEU A 206 -21.25 -12.58 21.75
C LEU A 206 -20.14 -12.91 22.76
N LYS A 207 -20.28 -14.02 23.49
CA LYS A 207 -19.26 -14.48 24.44
C LYS A 207 -17.90 -14.76 23.77
N TRP A 208 -17.87 -15.08 22.46
CA TRP A 208 -16.62 -15.27 21.71
C TRP A 208 -15.89 -13.98 21.44
N LEU A 209 -16.61 -12.85 21.47
CA LEU A 209 -16.03 -11.52 21.28
C LEU A 209 -15.60 -10.86 22.61
N LYS A 210 -15.86 -11.52 23.75
CA LYS A 210 -15.41 -11.01 25.03
C LYS A 210 -13.89 -11.12 25.12
N ASN A 211 -13.21 -9.97 25.23
CA ASN A 211 -11.75 -9.84 25.19
C ASN A 211 -11.09 -10.24 23.86
N ASN A 212 -11.85 -10.31 22.78
CA ASN A 212 -11.37 -10.62 21.44
C ASN A 212 -11.83 -9.53 20.47
N CYS A 213 -11.14 -9.36 19.36
CA CYS A 213 -11.47 -8.37 18.35
C CYS A 213 -11.96 -9.03 17.05
N LEU A 214 -12.97 -8.45 16.43
CA LEU A 214 -13.35 -8.82 15.07
C LEU A 214 -12.31 -8.35 14.07
N GLY A 215 -12.07 -9.15 13.04
CA GLY A 215 -11.24 -8.83 11.91
C GLY A 215 -11.99 -8.90 10.58
N GLY A 216 -11.28 -8.54 9.50
CA GLY A 216 -11.77 -8.67 8.15
C GLY A 216 -13.11 -7.98 7.89
N VAL A 217 -13.94 -8.61 7.05
CA VAL A 217 -15.24 -8.05 6.61
C VAL A 217 -16.25 -7.95 7.78
N ALA A 218 -16.16 -8.83 8.77
CA ALA A 218 -17.02 -8.77 9.97
C ALA A 218 -16.74 -7.52 10.82
N ALA A 219 -15.47 -7.11 10.97
CA ALA A 219 -15.12 -5.83 11.57
C ALA A 219 -15.64 -4.67 10.73
N GLY A 220 -15.54 -4.76 9.41
CA GLY A 220 -16.10 -3.78 8.47
C GLY A 220 -17.60 -3.58 8.67
N ALA A 221 -18.37 -4.67 8.83
CA ALA A 221 -19.81 -4.63 9.11
C ALA A 221 -20.11 -3.92 10.45
N TYR A 222 -19.37 -4.25 11.50
CA TYR A 222 -19.50 -3.62 12.81
C TYR A 222 -19.27 -2.10 12.73
N TRP A 223 -18.15 -1.69 12.11
CA TRP A 223 -17.78 -0.28 12.00
C TRP A 223 -18.70 0.49 11.05
N SER A 224 -19.18 -0.14 9.95
CA SER A 224 -20.19 0.46 9.07
C SER A 224 -21.43 0.84 9.84
N LYS A 225 -21.92 -0.04 10.72
CA LYS A 225 -23.05 0.27 11.59
C LYS A 225 -22.75 1.40 12.58
N LYS A 226 -21.58 1.36 13.22
CA LYS A 226 -21.17 2.38 14.21
C LYS A 226 -21.00 3.77 13.62
N LEU A 227 -20.53 3.85 12.37
CA LEU A 227 -20.21 5.10 11.67
C LEU A 227 -21.30 5.51 10.68
N ASP A 228 -22.45 4.80 10.64
CA ASP A 228 -23.57 5.01 9.70
C ASP A 228 -23.12 5.04 8.23
N LEU A 229 -22.24 4.12 7.84
CA LEU A 229 -21.73 4.01 6.48
C LEU A 229 -22.60 3.09 5.63
N LYS A 230 -22.93 3.50 4.41
CA LYS A 230 -23.68 2.70 3.43
C LYS A 230 -22.76 1.75 2.64
N THR A 231 -22.29 0.70 3.28
CA THR A 231 -21.35 -0.28 2.66
C THR A 231 -22.04 -1.51 2.10
N GLY A 232 -23.31 -1.73 2.39
CA GLY A 232 -24.03 -2.99 2.11
C GLY A 232 -23.67 -4.12 3.08
N LEU A 233 -22.76 -3.89 4.02
CA LEU A 233 -22.47 -4.81 5.12
C LEU A 233 -23.36 -4.45 6.30
N GLU A 234 -23.99 -5.44 6.93
CA GLU A 234 -24.85 -5.22 8.08
C GLU A 234 -24.33 -5.93 9.32
N PHE A 235 -24.52 -5.29 10.47
CA PHE A 235 -24.25 -5.85 11.80
C PHE A 235 -25.45 -5.59 12.71
N SER A 236 -25.82 -6.60 13.46
CA SER A 236 -26.84 -6.51 14.51
C SER A 236 -26.50 -7.39 15.69
N ILE A 237 -27.15 -7.13 16.82
CA ILE A 237 -27.13 -8.01 18.00
C ILE A 237 -28.54 -8.56 18.17
N ASP A 238 -28.65 -9.88 18.29
CA ASP A 238 -29.91 -10.59 18.48
C ASP A 238 -29.74 -11.54 19.68
N GLY A 239 -30.25 -11.10 20.83
CA GLY A 239 -30.02 -11.76 22.09
C GLY A 239 -28.55 -11.82 22.47
N ASP A 240 -28.03 -13.02 22.62
CA ASP A 240 -26.61 -13.30 22.92
C ASP A 240 -25.75 -13.59 21.67
N MET A 241 -26.29 -13.34 20.49
CA MET A 241 -25.63 -13.53 19.20
C MET A 241 -25.26 -12.20 18.52
N ALA A 242 -24.04 -12.15 17.95
CA ALA A 242 -23.68 -11.16 16.95
C ALA A 242 -24.05 -11.69 15.57
N ALA A 243 -24.81 -10.93 14.80
CA ALA A 243 -25.24 -11.28 13.45
C ALA A 243 -24.63 -10.31 12.44
N PHE A 244 -24.20 -10.87 11.31
CA PHE A 244 -23.56 -10.16 10.22
C PHE A 244 -24.19 -10.55 8.88
N GLU A 245 -24.47 -9.59 8.01
CA GLU A 245 -24.66 -9.88 6.59
C GLU A 245 -23.33 -9.70 5.85
N LEU A 246 -22.77 -10.81 5.42
CA LEU A 246 -21.45 -10.89 4.79
C LEU A 246 -21.54 -11.65 3.46
N PRO A 247 -20.58 -11.44 2.54
CA PRO A 247 -20.43 -12.32 1.37
C PRO A 247 -20.38 -13.80 1.75
N GLU A 248 -21.05 -14.66 0.97
CA GLU A 248 -21.22 -16.09 1.29
C GLU A 248 -19.87 -16.80 1.54
N ASN A 249 -18.82 -16.43 0.77
CA ASN A 249 -17.50 -17.06 0.87
C ASN A 249 -16.59 -16.41 1.92
N GLU A 250 -17.04 -15.35 2.60
CA GLU A 250 -16.23 -14.69 3.62
C GLU A 250 -16.24 -15.46 4.93
N LYS A 251 -15.11 -15.43 5.62
CA LYS A 251 -14.96 -15.98 6.96
C LYS A 251 -15.32 -14.94 8.01
N ILE A 252 -15.65 -15.39 9.22
CA ILE A 252 -15.62 -14.51 10.38
C ILE A 252 -14.23 -14.65 11.01
N THR A 253 -13.46 -13.58 11.00
CA THR A 253 -12.12 -13.53 11.59
C THR A 253 -12.17 -12.94 12.99
N ILE A 254 -11.55 -13.62 13.95
CA ILE A 254 -11.45 -13.19 15.35
C ILE A 254 -9.97 -13.13 15.72
N TYR A 255 -9.51 -11.98 16.18
CA TYR A 255 -8.19 -11.81 16.78
C TYR A 255 -8.26 -12.07 18.28
N SER A 256 -7.39 -12.92 18.77
CA SER A 256 -7.38 -13.36 20.18
C SER A 256 -5.95 -13.37 20.73
N ASP A 257 -5.78 -12.83 21.94
CA ASP A 257 -4.55 -12.97 22.73
C ASP A 257 -4.41 -14.37 23.34
N GLU A 258 -5.55 -15.07 23.49
CA GLU A 258 -5.64 -16.41 24.09
C GLU A 258 -6.39 -17.37 23.14
N PRO A 259 -5.82 -17.67 21.94
CA PRO A 259 -6.53 -18.47 20.92
C PRO A 259 -6.94 -19.86 21.41
N ASP A 260 -6.11 -20.52 22.23
CA ASP A 260 -6.45 -21.85 22.80
C ASP A 260 -7.61 -21.79 23.77
N LYS A 261 -7.71 -20.73 24.56
CA LYS A 261 -8.85 -20.53 25.48
C LYS A 261 -10.15 -20.31 24.71
N LEU A 262 -10.08 -19.53 23.64
CA LEU A 262 -11.22 -19.33 22.75
C LEU A 262 -11.63 -20.65 22.08
N LEU A 263 -10.67 -21.43 21.56
CA LEU A 263 -10.93 -22.76 20.98
C LEU A 263 -11.58 -23.73 21.97
N ASN A 264 -11.10 -23.77 23.22
CA ASN A 264 -11.68 -24.58 24.27
C ASN A 264 -13.13 -24.20 24.61
N MET A 265 -13.48 -22.93 24.44
CA MET A 265 -14.85 -22.43 24.58
C MET A 265 -15.72 -22.83 23.37
N ILE A 266 -15.19 -22.81 22.16
CA ILE A 266 -15.92 -23.13 20.93
C ILE A 266 -16.08 -24.62 20.74
N LYS A 267 -15.05 -25.43 21.05
CA LYS A 267 -14.97 -26.88 20.87
C LYS A 267 -15.35 -27.34 19.46
N PRO A 268 -14.67 -26.87 18.43
CA PRO A 268 -14.98 -27.26 17.07
C PRO A 268 -14.70 -28.75 16.85
N THR A 269 -15.52 -29.41 16.03
CA THR A 269 -15.36 -30.85 15.69
C THR A 269 -14.11 -31.07 14.81
N GLU A 270 -13.83 -30.14 13.92
CA GLU A 270 -12.66 -30.19 13.05
C GLU A 270 -11.98 -28.81 13.01
N LYS A 271 -10.65 -28.81 13.02
CA LYS A 271 -9.85 -27.60 12.89
C LYS A 271 -8.65 -27.81 11.98
N LYS A 272 -8.29 -26.78 11.23
CA LYS A 272 -7.02 -26.68 10.48
C LYS A 272 -6.17 -25.61 11.10
N THR A 273 -4.94 -25.95 11.45
CA THR A 273 -3.96 -25.01 12.00
C THR A 273 -2.92 -24.71 10.93
N TYR A 274 -2.72 -23.42 10.67
CA TYR A 274 -1.69 -22.92 9.77
C TYR A 274 -0.63 -22.22 10.61
N ARG A 275 0.58 -22.75 10.60
CA ARG A 275 1.68 -22.18 11.38
C ARG A 275 2.10 -20.83 10.82
N SER A 276 2.62 -19.98 11.69
CA SER A 276 3.26 -18.73 11.29
C SER A 276 4.39 -19.01 10.30
N LEU A 277 4.43 -18.24 9.22
CA LEU A 277 5.53 -18.29 8.25
C LEU A 277 6.44 -17.08 8.48
N LEU A 278 7.68 -17.35 8.91
CA LEU A 278 8.73 -16.33 9.09
C LEU A 278 8.31 -15.14 9.99
N ASN A 279 7.48 -15.37 10.99
CA ASN A 279 6.89 -14.34 11.86
C ASN A 279 6.15 -13.19 11.14
N LYS A 280 5.89 -13.35 9.83
CA LYS A 280 5.18 -12.34 9.01
C LYS A 280 3.70 -12.64 8.81
N ILE A 281 3.32 -13.91 8.93
CA ILE A 281 1.92 -14.33 8.85
C ILE A 281 1.57 -14.91 10.21
N PRO A 282 0.54 -14.39 10.91
CA PRO A 282 0.14 -14.89 12.19
C PRO A 282 -0.28 -16.35 12.09
N GLU A 283 -0.06 -17.12 13.16
CA GLU A 283 -0.69 -18.44 13.30
C GLU A 283 -2.19 -18.25 13.21
N ARG A 284 -2.82 -19.06 12.36
CA ARG A 284 -4.27 -19.03 12.18
C ARG A 284 -4.85 -20.41 12.37
N ILE A 285 -6.01 -20.45 12.98
CA ILE A 285 -6.79 -21.65 13.20
C ILE A 285 -8.13 -21.47 12.51
N GLU A 286 -8.44 -22.34 11.58
CA GLU A 286 -9.66 -22.31 10.79
C GLU A 286 -10.51 -23.52 11.12
N PHE A 287 -11.81 -23.32 11.31
CA PHE A 287 -12.77 -24.38 11.61
C PHE A 287 -14.17 -24.01 11.12
N VAL A 288 -15.07 -24.97 11.13
CA VAL A 288 -16.46 -24.79 10.71
C VAL A 288 -17.38 -24.97 11.92
N VAL A 289 -18.30 -24.03 12.10
CA VAL A 289 -19.40 -24.11 13.09
C VAL A 289 -20.69 -23.74 12.38
N ASP A 290 -21.71 -24.61 12.47
CA ASP A 290 -23.01 -24.40 11.83
C ASP A 290 -22.93 -24.03 10.34
N GLY A 291 -22.01 -24.67 9.61
CA GLY A 291 -21.75 -24.41 8.19
C GLY A 291 -20.99 -23.11 7.89
N GLN A 292 -20.58 -22.37 8.91
CA GLN A 292 -19.85 -21.13 8.76
C GLN A 292 -18.34 -21.33 9.02
N VAL A 293 -17.50 -20.77 8.16
CA VAL A 293 -16.06 -20.81 8.36
C VAL A 293 -15.66 -19.69 9.33
N ILE A 294 -15.04 -20.06 10.42
CA ILE A 294 -14.49 -19.15 11.43
C ILE A 294 -12.96 -19.27 11.40
N GLU A 295 -12.30 -18.16 11.53
CA GLU A 295 -10.84 -18.07 11.60
C GLU A 295 -10.42 -17.34 12.88
N ILE A 296 -9.52 -17.94 13.64
CA ILE A 296 -8.87 -17.30 14.78
C ILE A 296 -7.43 -16.99 14.39
N LEU A 297 -7.03 -15.74 14.61
CA LEU A 297 -5.66 -15.24 14.44
C LEU A 297 -5.10 -14.86 15.81
N SER A 298 -3.86 -15.26 16.09
CA SER A 298 -3.15 -14.80 17.28
C SER A 298 -2.80 -13.32 17.12
N SER A 299 -3.16 -12.49 18.11
CA SER A 299 -2.83 -11.05 18.12
C SER A 299 -1.37 -10.79 18.47
N HIS A 300 -0.66 -11.73 19.09
CA HIS A 300 0.75 -11.58 19.46
C HIS A 300 1.69 -11.33 18.27
N THR A 301 1.26 -11.65 17.05
CA THR A 301 2.08 -11.47 15.82
C THR A 301 2.08 -10.02 15.31
N PHE A 302 1.23 -9.15 15.85
CA PHE A 302 1.12 -7.74 15.40
C PHE A 302 1.85 -6.75 16.31
N LEU A 303 2.46 -7.21 17.40
CA LEU A 303 3.14 -6.36 18.40
C LEU A 303 4.68 -6.39 18.31
N LEU A 304 5.26 -6.92 17.22
CA LEU A 304 6.71 -6.96 16.99
C LEU A 304 7.13 -6.04 15.85
#